data_a63f61497c01bdf3df438767123969ea
#
_entry.id   a63f61497c01bdf3df438767123969ea
#
_cell.length_a   1.000
_cell.length_b   1.000
_cell.length_c   1.000
_cell.angle_alpha   90.00
_cell.angle_beta   90.00
_cell.angle_gamma   90.00
#
_symmetry.space_group_name_H-M   'P 1'
#
loop_
_entity.id
_entity.type
_entity.pdbx_description
1 polymer ?
#
loop_
_entity_poly.entity_id
_entity_poly.type
_entity_poly.pdbx_seq_one_letter_code
_entity_poly.pdbx_strand_id
1 'polypeptide(L)'
;MQHRRHFLKSLLAVPAIQAAAQEAARRTTGLPPLKITNVKIIPTNGGARYRWIFVKIETSEPGLYGIGSASNHYQTHAVIAALENHLKPWLIGKDPAQVEDLWQSSHLKTYWRNGPVNNNVLSGMDMALWDIKGKRAGMPVYELLGGKVRAAVPCYDHAGGRDKEACVEAAQKSLANGYRHIRIQLGGYGGGGFIAPGQGSRPEGGPSGAAFDEEMYVESVPKLFEYVRSKIGFDAKLCHDVHSHLSGMNAAEFCRRMQPMQMFFIEDVLPPEQLAWYRHIRQICTTPQAVGEIFTHPFEYMPLITERLIDFARCRVSAIGGITPAKKLAHHCEVFGARTAFQEGGENDPVNQLAAYHVDISSIAFGIQEENGFPAPVKEMMPGVAEIRKGYMYGSGAPGLGIDLDEKLAAKYPLQPIANGGPYSLDRMMDGTVVKP
;
A
#
# COMPACT_ATOMS: atom_id res chain seq x y z
N MET A 1 12.17 51.70 -32.97
CA MET A 1 11.94 52.03 -31.54
C MET A 1 11.43 50.86 -30.68
N GLN A 2 10.80 49.83 -31.23
CA GLN A 2 10.28 48.68 -30.46
C GLN A 2 11.38 47.77 -29.90
N HIS A 3 12.51 47.53 -30.60
CA HIS A 3 13.58 46.66 -30.13
C HIS A 3 14.37 47.19 -28.90
N ARG A 4 14.46 48.52 -28.72
CA ARG A 4 15.10 49.12 -27.52
C ARG A 4 14.23 48.97 -26.27
N ARG A 5 12.91 48.89 -26.35
CA ARG A 5 12.00 48.69 -25.21
C ARG A 5 12.03 47.24 -24.69
N HIS A 6 12.26 46.26 -25.56
CA HIS A 6 12.39 44.87 -25.13
C HIS A 6 13.73 44.59 -24.44
N PHE A 7 14.83 45.21 -24.92
CA PHE A 7 16.15 45.07 -24.31
C PHE A 7 16.21 45.73 -22.93
N LEU A 8 15.57 46.87 -22.70
CA LEU A 8 15.47 47.51 -21.38
C LEU A 8 14.61 46.74 -20.39
N LYS A 9 13.55 46.04 -20.84
CA LYS A 9 12.75 45.16 -19.99
C LYS A 9 13.50 43.89 -19.55
N SER A 10 14.34 43.36 -20.42
CA SER A 10 15.20 42.21 -20.05
C SER A 10 16.32 42.57 -19.07
N LEU A 11 16.86 43.77 -19.13
CA LEU A 11 17.87 44.28 -18.18
C LEU A 11 17.31 44.53 -16.77
N LEU A 12 16.02 44.86 -16.65
CA LEU A 12 15.34 45.05 -15.34
C LEU A 12 14.88 43.70 -14.73
N ALA A 13 14.71 42.64 -15.53
CA ALA A 13 14.32 41.32 -15.05
C ALA A 13 15.48 40.53 -14.39
N VAL A 14 16.72 40.78 -14.81
CA VAL A 14 17.91 40.08 -14.28
C VAL A 14 18.11 40.33 -12.77
N PRO A 15 18.03 41.56 -12.22
CA PRO A 15 18.14 41.77 -10.79
C PRO A 15 17.03 41.15 -9.99
N ALA A 16 15.79 41.10 -10.51
CA ALA A 16 14.66 40.49 -9.85
C ALA A 16 14.80 38.96 -9.80
N ILE A 17 15.30 38.34 -10.86
CA ILE A 17 15.61 36.90 -10.92
C ILE A 17 16.76 36.55 -9.99
N GLN A 18 17.81 37.38 -9.93
CA GLN A 18 18.92 37.20 -9.01
C GLN A 18 18.48 37.38 -7.55
N ALA A 19 17.65 38.35 -7.25
CA ALA A 19 17.09 38.56 -5.91
C ALA A 19 16.20 37.40 -5.48
N ALA A 20 15.35 36.88 -6.36
CA ALA A 20 14.53 35.71 -6.11
C ALA A 20 15.36 34.44 -5.92
N ALA A 21 16.43 34.25 -6.71
CA ALA A 21 17.36 33.13 -6.56
C ALA A 21 18.17 33.24 -5.26
N GLN A 22 18.60 34.45 -4.87
CA GLN A 22 19.27 34.68 -3.58
C GLN A 22 18.33 34.48 -2.40
N GLU A 23 17.07 34.85 -2.51
CA GLU A 23 16.07 34.62 -1.49
C GLU A 23 15.71 33.13 -1.38
N ALA A 24 15.60 32.41 -2.48
CA ALA A 24 15.44 30.95 -2.52
C ALA A 24 16.68 30.24 -1.92
N ALA A 25 17.90 30.69 -2.24
CA ALA A 25 19.12 30.18 -1.65
C ALA A 25 19.20 30.47 -0.14
N ARG A 26 18.76 31.64 0.32
CA ARG A 26 18.65 31.95 1.76
C ARG A 26 17.66 31.05 2.48
N ARG A 27 16.55 30.72 1.85
CA ARG A 27 15.54 29.77 2.41
C ARG A 27 16.10 28.35 2.55
N THR A 28 16.98 27.93 1.68
CA THR A 28 17.55 26.56 1.70
C THR A 28 18.83 26.45 2.53
N THR A 29 19.68 27.47 2.56
CA THR A 29 20.99 27.46 3.25
C THR A 29 20.96 28.15 4.62
N GLY A 30 19.95 28.96 4.93
CA GLY A 30 19.84 29.75 6.18
C GLY A 30 18.88 29.17 7.21
N LEU A 31 18.27 27.99 6.98
CA LEU A 31 17.40 27.38 7.98
C LEU A 31 18.24 26.87 9.16
N PRO A 32 17.82 27.16 10.41
CA PRO A 32 18.53 26.66 11.57
C PRO A 32 18.59 25.13 11.60
N PRO A 33 19.65 24.54 12.18
CA PRO A 33 19.73 23.11 12.36
C PRO A 33 18.51 22.56 13.08
N LEU A 34 17.92 21.49 12.54
CA LEU A 34 16.73 20.86 13.10
C LEU A 34 17.14 19.59 13.86
N LYS A 35 16.50 19.35 15.00
CA LYS A 35 16.71 18.14 15.80
C LYS A 35 15.38 17.50 16.15
N ILE A 36 15.35 16.19 16.19
CA ILE A 36 14.24 15.42 16.76
C ILE A 36 14.29 15.57 18.27
N THR A 37 13.21 16.08 18.85
CA THR A 37 13.09 16.32 20.29
C THR A 37 12.25 15.27 21.00
N ASN A 38 11.27 14.69 20.30
CA ASN A 38 10.40 13.66 20.86
C ASN A 38 9.85 12.74 19.76
N VAL A 39 9.50 11.52 20.14
CA VAL A 39 8.81 10.56 19.29
C VAL A 39 7.64 9.98 20.09
N LYS A 40 6.42 10.18 19.61
CA LYS A 40 5.20 9.61 20.20
C LYS A 40 4.72 8.44 19.38
N ILE A 41 4.37 7.36 20.03
CA ILE A 41 3.71 6.21 19.44
C ILE A 41 2.23 6.26 19.81
N ILE A 42 1.36 6.34 18.83
CA ILE A 42 -0.09 6.58 19.01
C ILE A 42 -0.85 5.39 18.41
N PRO A 43 -1.08 4.34 19.22
CA PRO A 43 -1.89 3.20 18.80
C PRO A 43 -3.38 3.52 18.92
N THR A 44 -4.19 3.13 17.92
CA THR A 44 -5.63 3.35 17.92
C THR A 44 -6.37 2.27 17.10
N ASN A 45 -7.65 2.05 17.41
CA ASN A 45 -8.52 1.22 16.58
C ASN A 45 -9.32 2.01 15.52
N GLY A 46 -9.09 3.32 15.41
CA GLY A 46 -9.74 4.16 14.42
C GLY A 46 -11.25 4.31 14.57
N GLY A 47 -11.81 3.99 15.71
CA GLY A 47 -13.27 3.96 15.92
C GLY A 47 -13.95 2.73 15.33
N ALA A 48 -13.19 1.69 14.96
CA ALA A 48 -13.66 0.44 14.38
C ALA A 48 -12.80 -0.73 14.87
N ARG A 49 -12.53 -1.71 13.99
CA ARG A 49 -11.72 -2.91 14.32
C ARG A 49 -10.25 -2.81 13.92
N TYR A 50 -9.78 -1.62 13.55
CA TYR A 50 -8.42 -1.42 13.08
C TYR A 50 -7.38 -1.58 14.20
N ARG A 51 -6.13 -1.79 13.81
CA ARG A 51 -4.99 -1.91 14.71
C ARG A 51 -3.85 -1.04 14.21
N TRP A 52 -4.13 0.27 14.17
CA TRP A 52 -3.22 1.26 13.63
C TRP A 52 -2.19 1.73 14.65
N ILE A 53 -1.02 2.06 14.15
CA ILE A 53 0.08 2.60 14.94
C ILE A 53 0.62 3.81 14.19
N PHE A 54 0.35 5.00 14.71
CA PHE A 54 0.95 6.21 14.18
C PHE A 54 2.20 6.59 14.96
N VAL A 55 3.20 7.12 14.23
CA VAL A 55 4.44 7.65 14.79
C VAL A 55 4.45 9.15 14.54
N LYS A 56 4.44 9.95 15.62
CA LYS A 56 4.59 11.40 15.54
C LYS A 56 5.99 11.77 15.98
N ILE A 57 6.77 12.41 15.10
CA ILE A 57 8.11 12.90 15.35
C ILE A 57 8.04 14.42 15.53
N GLU A 58 8.35 14.90 16.73
CA GLU A 58 8.41 16.32 17.07
C GLU A 58 9.84 16.86 16.92
N THR A 59 9.97 18.12 16.52
CA THR A 59 11.26 18.73 16.22
C THR A 59 11.58 19.92 17.14
N SER A 60 12.82 20.40 17.06
CA SER A 60 13.26 21.62 17.78
C SER A 60 12.64 22.91 17.23
N GLU A 61 11.99 22.87 16.07
CA GLU A 61 11.22 23.99 15.53
C GLU A 61 9.80 23.92 16.08
N PRO A 62 9.34 24.96 16.82
CA PRO A 62 8.01 24.93 17.43
C PRO A 62 6.89 24.72 16.41
N GLY A 63 6.02 23.75 16.68
CA GLY A 63 4.89 23.43 15.81
C GLY A 63 5.24 22.56 14.58
N LEU A 64 6.51 22.30 14.29
CA LEU A 64 6.93 21.42 13.22
C LEU A 64 7.06 19.98 13.71
N TYR A 65 6.22 19.10 13.19
CA TYR A 65 6.24 17.68 13.43
C TYR A 65 5.81 16.91 12.16
N GLY A 66 6.10 15.63 12.13
CA GLY A 66 5.60 14.73 11.08
C GLY A 66 4.88 13.52 11.65
N ILE A 67 4.00 12.95 10.84
CA ILE A 67 3.23 11.77 11.17
C ILE A 67 3.56 10.67 10.16
N GLY A 68 3.80 9.45 10.65
CA GLY A 68 4.01 8.27 9.83
C GLY A 68 3.19 7.08 10.30
N SER A 69 3.03 6.10 9.43
CA SER A 69 2.35 4.85 9.72
C SER A 69 3.35 3.73 9.99
N ALA A 70 3.19 3.07 11.13
CA ALA A 70 3.85 1.81 11.49
C ALA A 70 2.83 0.67 11.66
N SER A 71 1.66 0.80 11.07
CA SER A 71 0.52 -0.09 11.26
C SER A 71 0.80 -1.50 10.77
N ASN A 72 0.75 -2.46 11.71
CA ASN A 72 0.86 -3.88 11.45
C ASN A 72 -0.28 -4.59 12.18
N HIS A 73 -1.28 -5.05 11.45
CA HIS A 73 -2.50 -5.62 12.00
C HIS A 73 -2.24 -6.88 12.82
N TYR A 74 -1.29 -7.69 12.41
CA TYR A 74 -1.02 -9.00 13.01
C TYR A 74 -0.02 -8.97 14.16
N GLN A 75 1.01 -8.13 14.09
CA GLN A 75 2.08 -8.06 15.09
C GLN A 75 2.18 -6.69 15.77
N THR A 76 1.03 -6.05 15.98
CA THR A 76 0.90 -4.70 16.52
C THR A 76 1.76 -4.44 17.76
N HIS A 77 1.69 -5.33 18.77
CA HIS A 77 2.43 -5.13 20.01
C HIS A 77 3.94 -5.28 19.86
N ALA A 78 4.41 -6.14 18.95
CA ALA A 78 5.83 -6.26 18.64
C ALA A 78 6.36 -4.97 17.99
N VAL A 79 5.59 -4.38 17.07
CA VAL A 79 5.94 -3.08 16.45
C VAL A 79 5.97 -1.96 17.49
N ILE A 80 4.97 -1.87 18.38
CA ILE A 80 4.95 -0.86 19.46
C ILE A 80 6.19 -1.02 20.36
N ALA A 81 6.52 -2.23 20.79
CA ALA A 81 7.68 -2.49 21.62
C ALA A 81 9.00 -2.12 20.93
N ALA A 82 9.14 -2.42 19.63
CA ALA A 82 10.31 -2.06 18.84
C ALA A 82 10.45 -0.54 18.66
N LEU A 83 9.33 0.16 18.44
CA LEU A 83 9.30 1.63 18.36
C LEU A 83 9.74 2.27 19.68
N GLU A 84 9.13 1.89 20.80
CA GLU A 84 9.38 2.50 22.10
C GLU A 84 10.78 2.21 22.64
N ASN A 85 11.24 0.95 22.55
CA ASN A 85 12.47 0.52 23.21
C ASN A 85 13.73 0.65 22.34
N HIS A 86 13.59 0.70 21.01
CA HIS A 86 14.74 0.70 20.11
C HIS A 86 14.82 1.91 19.20
N LEU A 87 13.74 2.27 18.47
CA LEU A 87 13.79 3.35 17.50
C LEU A 87 13.75 4.74 18.19
N LYS A 88 12.78 4.95 19.06
CA LYS A 88 12.58 6.24 19.74
C LYS A 88 13.84 6.76 20.47
N PRO A 89 14.51 6.02 21.36
CA PRO A 89 15.70 6.51 22.05
C PRO A 89 16.86 6.79 21.08
N TRP A 90 16.92 6.08 19.94
CA TRP A 90 17.97 6.27 18.95
C TRP A 90 17.77 7.53 18.09
N LEU A 91 16.53 7.93 17.83
CA LEU A 91 16.20 9.08 16.99
C LEU A 91 16.41 10.42 17.69
N ILE A 92 16.27 10.50 19.00
CA ILE A 92 16.38 11.76 19.75
C ILE A 92 17.73 12.45 19.47
N GLY A 93 17.67 13.75 19.16
CA GLY A 93 18.81 14.59 18.85
C GLY A 93 19.33 14.53 17.41
N LYS A 94 18.82 13.61 16.58
CA LYS A 94 19.21 13.48 15.17
C LYS A 94 18.53 14.55 14.31
N ASP A 95 19.12 14.82 13.14
CA ASP A 95 18.58 15.75 12.15
C ASP A 95 17.54 15.06 11.27
N PRO A 96 16.24 15.44 11.36
CA PRO A 96 15.18 14.82 10.57
C PRO A 96 15.26 15.12 9.07
N ALA A 97 16.11 16.04 8.63
CA ALA A 97 16.31 16.31 7.20
C ALA A 97 17.09 15.20 6.47
N GLN A 98 17.81 14.36 7.22
CA GLN A 98 18.66 13.30 6.69
C GLN A 98 17.87 11.99 6.52
N VAL A 99 16.78 12.01 5.72
CA VAL A 99 15.83 10.89 5.60
C VAL A 99 16.52 9.60 5.17
N GLU A 100 17.32 9.64 4.11
CA GLU A 100 18.00 8.44 3.58
C GLU A 100 19.02 7.88 4.59
N ASP A 101 19.82 8.74 5.23
CA ASP A 101 20.82 8.31 6.23
C ASP A 101 20.13 7.66 7.44
N LEU A 102 19.06 8.28 7.95
CA LEU A 102 18.30 7.74 9.08
C LEU A 102 17.64 6.43 8.73
N TRP A 103 17.11 6.29 7.51
CA TRP A 103 16.55 5.04 7.05
C TRP A 103 17.60 3.92 7.01
N GLN A 104 18.72 4.16 6.32
CA GLN A 104 19.81 3.18 6.16
C GLN A 104 20.42 2.80 7.51
N SER A 105 20.72 3.80 8.35
CA SER A 105 21.31 3.59 9.66
C SER A 105 20.38 2.79 10.58
N SER A 106 19.06 3.09 10.57
CA SER A 106 18.08 2.33 11.35
C SER A 106 17.96 0.88 10.87
N HIS A 107 17.94 0.69 9.55
CA HIS A 107 17.87 -0.63 8.94
C HIS A 107 19.11 -1.48 9.28
N LEU A 108 20.31 -0.92 9.13
CA LEU A 108 21.57 -1.63 9.40
C LEU A 108 21.81 -1.89 10.88
N LYS A 109 21.36 -0.97 11.76
CA LYS A 109 21.54 -1.08 13.22
C LYS A 109 20.88 -2.32 13.81
N THR A 110 19.80 -2.81 13.23
CA THR A 110 19.11 -4.00 13.74
C THR A 110 19.90 -5.28 13.55
N TYR A 111 20.95 -5.30 12.75
CA TYR A 111 21.76 -6.45 12.33
C TYR A 111 20.95 -7.51 11.57
N TRP A 112 19.97 -8.17 12.21
CA TRP A 112 18.97 -9.03 11.55
C TRP A 112 17.84 -8.15 10.99
N ARG A 113 17.97 -7.84 9.70
CA ARG A 113 17.17 -6.86 8.99
C ARG A 113 15.93 -7.48 8.34
N ASN A 114 15.03 -6.62 7.88
CA ASN A 114 13.82 -6.99 7.16
C ASN A 114 12.73 -7.61 8.04
N GLY A 115 11.72 -8.11 7.40
CA GLY A 115 10.54 -8.66 8.04
C GLY A 115 9.52 -7.59 8.46
N PRO A 116 8.25 -8.01 8.63
CA PRO A 116 7.15 -7.07 8.77
C PRO A 116 7.24 -6.19 10.03
N VAL A 117 7.80 -6.67 11.13
CA VAL A 117 7.94 -5.85 12.36
C VAL A 117 8.95 -4.73 12.13
N ASN A 118 10.19 -5.06 11.72
CA ASN A 118 11.24 -4.06 11.53
C ASN A 118 10.89 -3.05 10.45
N ASN A 119 10.32 -3.50 9.34
CA ASN A 119 9.98 -2.60 8.24
C ASN A 119 8.83 -1.65 8.58
N ASN A 120 7.82 -2.09 9.33
CA ASN A 120 6.78 -1.17 9.79
C ASN A 120 7.32 -0.14 10.79
N VAL A 121 8.29 -0.51 11.64
CA VAL A 121 9.02 0.45 12.49
C VAL A 121 9.75 1.50 11.66
N LEU A 122 10.48 1.07 10.60
CA LEU A 122 11.15 1.98 9.67
C LEU A 122 10.16 2.86 8.92
N SER A 123 9.03 2.31 8.50
CA SER A 123 7.98 3.03 7.81
C SER A 123 7.41 4.18 8.63
N GLY A 124 7.10 3.95 9.90
CA GLY A 124 6.62 4.99 10.80
C GLY A 124 7.58 6.17 10.91
N MET A 125 8.88 5.89 10.99
CA MET A 125 9.92 6.93 10.96
C MET A 125 10.00 7.61 9.60
N ASP A 126 10.13 6.84 8.53
CA ASP A 126 10.36 7.33 7.17
C ASP A 126 9.27 8.28 6.70
N MET A 127 8.01 7.86 6.82
CA MET A 127 6.86 8.69 6.45
C MET A 127 6.80 9.98 7.28
N ALA A 128 7.08 9.91 8.59
CA ALA A 128 7.11 11.09 9.45
C ALA A 128 8.24 12.05 9.06
N LEU A 129 9.41 11.55 8.68
CA LEU A 129 10.53 12.38 8.20
C LEU A 129 10.23 13.04 6.86
N TRP A 130 9.61 12.33 5.93
CA TRP A 130 9.13 12.91 4.67
C TRP A 130 8.05 13.98 4.91
N ASP A 131 7.14 13.75 5.86
CA ASP A 131 6.11 14.72 6.25
C ASP A 131 6.74 16.00 6.83
N ILE A 132 7.72 15.88 7.74
CA ILE A 132 8.51 17.03 8.26
C ILE A 132 9.18 17.77 7.10
N LYS A 133 9.84 17.04 6.21
CA LYS A 133 10.57 17.63 5.08
C LYS A 133 9.65 18.42 4.17
N GLY A 134 8.49 17.88 3.83
CA GLY A 134 7.47 18.55 3.03
C GLY A 134 6.88 19.79 3.72
N LYS A 135 6.51 19.67 4.99
CA LYS A 135 6.01 20.80 5.81
C LYS A 135 7.03 21.93 5.91
N ARG A 136 8.28 21.59 6.18
CA ARG A 136 9.37 22.57 6.27
C ARG A 136 9.65 23.26 4.93
N ALA A 137 9.51 22.53 3.81
CA ALA A 137 9.65 23.09 2.47
C ALA A 137 8.42 23.87 2.00
N GLY A 138 7.30 23.78 2.71
CA GLY A 138 6.01 24.34 2.29
C GLY A 138 5.42 23.63 1.08
N MET A 139 5.76 22.35 0.85
CA MET A 139 5.41 21.56 -0.33
C MET A 139 4.83 20.22 0.05
N PRO A 140 3.87 19.67 -0.72
CA PRO A 140 3.48 18.26 -0.63
C PRO A 140 4.67 17.34 -0.93
N VAL A 141 4.69 16.15 -0.33
CA VAL A 141 5.79 15.19 -0.52
C VAL A 141 6.01 14.84 -2.00
N TYR A 142 4.96 14.70 -2.80
CA TYR A 142 5.12 14.40 -4.23
C TYR A 142 5.95 15.45 -5.00
N GLU A 143 5.94 16.73 -4.59
CA GLU A 143 6.79 17.75 -5.20
C GLU A 143 8.28 17.49 -4.91
N LEU A 144 8.60 17.00 -3.72
CA LEU A 144 9.95 16.60 -3.35
C LEU A 144 10.39 15.30 -4.06
N LEU A 145 9.45 14.50 -4.51
CA LEU A 145 9.68 13.26 -5.26
C LEU A 145 9.78 13.47 -6.78
N GLY A 146 9.66 14.71 -7.26
CA GLY A 146 9.79 15.08 -8.67
C GLY A 146 8.56 15.74 -9.31
N GLY A 147 7.49 15.96 -8.53
CA GLY A 147 6.26 16.59 -9.00
C GLY A 147 5.25 15.62 -9.60
N LYS A 148 4.08 16.13 -9.95
CA LYS A 148 2.99 15.32 -10.50
C LYS A 148 3.25 14.92 -11.95
N VAL A 149 3.06 13.65 -12.28
CA VAL A 149 3.03 13.14 -13.65
C VAL A 149 1.60 12.82 -14.12
N ARG A 150 0.62 12.97 -13.22
CA ARG A 150 -0.83 12.80 -13.51
C ARG A 150 -1.68 13.72 -12.65
N ALA A 151 -2.92 13.96 -13.09
CA ALA A 151 -3.86 14.87 -12.40
C ALA A 151 -4.44 14.23 -11.12
N ALA A 152 -4.65 12.90 -11.11
CA ALA A 152 -5.18 12.13 -10.00
C ALA A 152 -4.71 10.67 -10.12
N VAL A 153 -4.82 9.90 -9.05
CA VAL A 153 -4.40 8.49 -9.00
C VAL A 153 -5.62 7.60 -9.23
N PRO A 154 -5.70 6.84 -10.35
CA PRO A 154 -6.78 5.88 -10.56
C PRO A 154 -6.72 4.75 -9.55
N CYS A 155 -7.93 4.35 -9.08
CA CYS A 155 -8.11 3.31 -8.07
C CYS A 155 -9.02 2.20 -8.57
N TYR A 156 -8.97 1.04 -7.93
CA TYR A 156 -9.97 0.01 -8.10
C TYR A 156 -10.86 -0.13 -6.87
N ASP A 157 -12.11 -0.54 -7.09
CA ASP A 157 -13.10 -0.81 -6.04
C ASP A 157 -13.19 -2.31 -5.74
N HIS A 158 -13.66 -2.65 -4.54
CA HIS A 158 -13.86 -4.01 -4.08
C HIS A 158 -15.34 -4.41 -4.25
N ALA A 159 -15.61 -5.33 -5.17
CA ALA A 159 -16.94 -5.87 -5.43
C ALA A 159 -17.02 -7.32 -4.94
N GLY A 160 -17.25 -7.48 -3.64
CA GLY A 160 -17.48 -8.79 -3.02
C GLY A 160 -18.95 -9.16 -2.97
N GLY A 161 -19.22 -10.48 -2.91
CA GLY A 161 -20.59 -10.99 -2.75
C GLY A 161 -20.60 -12.38 -2.15
N ARG A 162 -21.69 -12.76 -1.49
CA ARG A 162 -21.90 -14.11 -0.95
C ARG A 162 -22.13 -15.16 -2.06
N ASP A 163 -22.59 -14.72 -3.22
CA ASP A 163 -22.88 -15.52 -4.40
C ASP A 163 -22.51 -14.72 -5.66
N LYS A 164 -22.57 -15.36 -6.82
CA LYS A 164 -22.18 -14.75 -8.11
C LYS A 164 -23.10 -13.59 -8.53
N GLU A 165 -24.38 -13.64 -8.15
CA GLU A 165 -25.37 -12.59 -8.38
C GLU A 165 -25.01 -11.33 -7.59
N ALA A 166 -24.71 -11.46 -6.31
CA ALA A 166 -24.26 -10.37 -5.45
C ALA A 166 -22.94 -9.76 -5.92
N CYS A 167 -21.99 -10.58 -6.43
CA CYS A 167 -20.76 -10.06 -7.05
C CYS A 167 -21.05 -9.20 -8.28
N VAL A 168 -21.99 -9.60 -9.14
CA VAL A 168 -22.41 -8.81 -10.29
C VAL A 168 -23.06 -7.50 -9.88
N GLU A 169 -23.98 -7.54 -8.92
CA GLU A 169 -24.64 -6.34 -8.39
C GLU A 169 -23.63 -5.35 -7.81
N ALA A 170 -22.69 -5.82 -7.01
CA ALA A 170 -21.61 -5.00 -6.47
C ALA A 170 -20.74 -4.39 -7.57
N ALA A 171 -20.37 -5.18 -8.60
CA ALA A 171 -19.60 -4.68 -9.73
C ALA A 171 -20.35 -3.61 -10.53
N GLN A 172 -21.65 -3.81 -10.78
CA GLN A 172 -22.49 -2.82 -11.46
C GLN A 172 -22.59 -1.51 -10.67
N LYS A 173 -22.69 -1.61 -9.33
CA LYS A 173 -22.66 -0.44 -8.45
C LYS A 173 -21.32 0.29 -8.53
N SER A 174 -20.20 -0.41 -8.54
CA SER A 174 -18.87 0.19 -8.71
C SER A 174 -18.76 0.93 -10.05
N LEU A 175 -19.24 0.32 -11.14
CA LEU A 175 -19.29 0.96 -12.47
C LEU A 175 -20.18 2.22 -12.46
N ALA A 176 -21.34 2.17 -11.82
CA ALA A 176 -22.24 3.34 -11.68
C ALA A 176 -21.60 4.46 -10.86
N ASN A 177 -20.74 4.14 -9.88
CA ASN A 177 -19.93 5.08 -9.11
C ASN A 177 -18.72 5.65 -9.89
N GLY A 178 -18.50 5.18 -11.12
CA GLY A 178 -17.46 5.69 -12.03
C GLY A 178 -16.13 4.95 -11.94
N TYR A 179 -16.03 3.83 -11.21
CA TYR A 179 -14.84 3.00 -11.24
C TYR A 179 -14.76 2.23 -12.56
N ARG A 180 -13.56 2.18 -13.12
CA ARG A 180 -13.26 1.37 -14.29
C ARG A 180 -12.62 0.04 -13.93
N HIS A 181 -11.92 -0.01 -12.80
CA HIS A 181 -11.20 -1.17 -12.29
C HIS A 181 -11.92 -1.70 -11.07
N ILE A 182 -12.14 -3.01 -11.01
CA ILE A 182 -12.97 -3.64 -9.98
C ILE A 182 -12.37 -4.99 -9.61
N ARG A 183 -12.12 -5.20 -8.30
CA ARG A 183 -11.72 -6.49 -7.76
C ARG A 183 -12.95 -7.30 -7.39
N ILE A 184 -13.15 -8.44 -8.05
CA ILE A 184 -14.24 -9.37 -7.76
C ILE A 184 -13.78 -10.42 -6.75
N GLN A 185 -14.55 -10.61 -5.69
CA GLN A 185 -14.25 -11.58 -4.64
C GLN A 185 -15.53 -12.27 -4.16
N LEU A 186 -15.55 -13.61 -4.21
CA LEU A 186 -16.70 -14.42 -3.76
C LEU A 186 -16.50 -14.84 -2.30
N GLY A 187 -17.36 -14.40 -1.39
CA GLY A 187 -17.40 -14.89 -0.01
C GLY A 187 -16.17 -14.58 0.87
N GLY A 188 -15.22 -13.80 0.38
CA GLY A 188 -13.92 -13.54 1.00
C GLY A 188 -12.76 -14.27 0.30
N TYR A 189 -11.55 -14.20 0.88
CA TYR A 189 -10.36 -14.86 0.34
C TYR A 189 -10.54 -16.38 0.33
N GLY A 190 -10.10 -17.05 -0.74
CA GLY A 190 -10.34 -18.48 -0.95
C GLY A 190 -11.80 -18.85 -1.29
N GLY A 191 -12.70 -17.85 -1.35
CA GLY A 191 -14.11 -18.09 -1.69
C GLY A 191 -14.28 -18.74 -3.05
N GLY A 192 -15.15 -19.77 -3.09
CA GLY A 192 -15.29 -20.67 -4.25
C GLY A 192 -14.49 -21.97 -4.09
N GLY A 193 -13.50 -22.03 -3.19
CA GLY A 193 -12.76 -23.24 -2.84
C GLY A 193 -13.14 -23.86 -1.49
N PHE A 194 -14.12 -23.30 -0.77
CA PHE A 194 -14.50 -23.86 0.53
C PHE A 194 -15.62 -24.89 0.44
N ILE A 195 -15.34 -26.08 1.00
CA ILE A 195 -16.32 -27.12 1.26
C ILE A 195 -16.97 -26.85 2.63
N ALA A 196 -18.29 -26.82 2.64
CA ALA A 196 -19.06 -26.52 3.85
C ALA A 196 -18.82 -27.51 5.00
N PRO A 197 -19.03 -27.12 6.27
CA PRO A 197 -18.93 -28.01 7.41
C PRO A 197 -19.79 -29.27 7.22
N GLY A 198 -19.23 -30.44 7.53
CA GLY A 198 -19.92 -31.72 7.42
C GLY A 198 -20.10 -32.26 5.99
N GLN A 199 -19.63 -31.54 4.98
CA GLN A 199 -19.60 -32.01 3.58
C GLN A 199 -18.22 -32.56 3.19
N GLY A 200 -18.19 -33.38 2.15
CA GLY A 200 -16.99 -34.01 1.64
C GLY A 200 -16.51 -35.18 2.51
N SER A 201 -15.58 -35.97 1.96
CA SER A 201 -14.95 -37.10 2.68
C SER A 201 -13.81 -36.55 3.55
N ARG A 202 -13.89 -36.72 4.86
CA ARG A 202 -12.90 -36.27 5.83
C ARG A 202 -12.33 -37.45 6.61
N PRO A 203 -11.03 -37.46 6.91
CA PRO A 203 -10.47 -38.48 7.78
C PRO A 203 -10.97 -38.32 9.22
N GLU A 204 -10.84 -39.38 10.02
CA GLU A 204 -11.09 -39.32 11.47
C GLU A 204 -10.14 -38.30 12.11
N GLY A 205 -10.68 -37.40 12.95
CA GLY A 205 -9.92 -36.30 13.55
C GLY A 205 -9.70 -35.10 12.63
N GLY A 206 -10.22 -35.11 11.41
CA GLY A 206 -10.19 -33.95 10.50
C GLY A 206 -10.98 -32.75 11.01
N PRO A 207 -10.79 -31.55 10.43
CA PRO A 207 -11.46 -30.33 10.89
C PRO A 207 -12.99 -30.43 10.72
N SER A 208 -13.74 -29.97 11.71
CA SER A 208 -15.23 -29.94 11.68
C SER A 208 -15.79 -28.73 10.92
N GLY A 209 -14.98 -27.66 10.75
CA GLY A 209 -15.37 -26.42 10.08
C GLY A 209 -15.39 -26.50 8.55
N ALA A 210 -15.46 -25.37 7.86
CA ALA A 210 -15.21 -25.28 6.44
C ALA A 210 -13.77 -25.73 6.13
N ALA A 211 -13.56 -26.35 4.98
CA ALA A 211 -12.23 -26.81 4.55
C ALA A 211 -11.97 -26.29 3.13
N PHE A 212 -10.74 -25.83 2.89
CA PHE A 212 -10.32 -25.35 1.58
C PHE A 212 -9.92 -26.52 0.67
N ASP A 213 -10.30 -26.42 -0.60
CA ASP A 213 -9.98 -27.35 -1.66
C ASP A 213 -9.48 -26.56 -2.88
N GLU A 214 -8.19 -26.69 -3.18
CA GLU A 214 -7.55 -25.96 -4.27
C GLU A 214 -8.14 -26.31 -5.64
N GLU A 215 -8.47 -27.57 -5.88
CA GLU A 215 -9.00 -28.04 -7.17
C GLU A 215 -10.40 -27.45 -7.39
N MET A 216 -11.23 -27.45 -6.35
CA MET A 216 -12.54 -26.80 -6.39
C MET A 216 -12.40 -25.30 -6.68
N TYR A 217 -11.43 -24.61 -6.05
CA TYR A 217 -11.17 -23.19 -6.31
C TYR A 217 -10.79 -22.95 -7.78
N VAL A 218 -9.84 -23.71 -8.30
CA VAL A 218 -9.36 -23.62 -9.70
C VAL A 218 -10.49 -23.88 -10.71
N GLU A 219 -11.50 -24.65 -10.34
CA GLU A 219 -12.68 -24.90 -11.19
C GLU A 219 -13.78 -23.84 -11.05
N SER A 220 -14.07 -23.40 -9.83
CA SER A 220 -15.25 -22.57 -9.54
C SER A 220 -15.03 -21.10 -9.87
N VAL A 221 -13.83 -20.55 -9.57
CA VAL A 221 -13.56 -19.11 -9.76
C VAL A 221 -13.56 -18.70 -11.23
N PRO A 222 -12.99 -19.46 -12.20
CA PRO A 222 -13.16 -19.14 -13.61
C PRO A 222 -14.63 -19.09 -14.04
N LYS A 223 -15.48 -20.02 -13.57
CA LYS A 223 -16.93 -20.01 -13.85
C LYS A 223 -17.63 -18.78 -13.28
N LEU A 224 -17.20 -18.30 -12.11
CA LEU A 224 -17.67 -17.02 -11.55
C LEU A 224 -17.34 -15.87 -12.52
N PHE A 225 -16.11 -15.80 -13.02
CA PHE A 225 -15.70 -14.73 -13.93
C PHE A 225 -16.36 -14.84 -15.31
N GLU A 226 -16.61 -16.02 -15.82
CA GLU A 226 -17.44 -16.24 -17.02
C GLU A 226 -18.84 -15.64 -16.81
N TYR A 227 -19.47 -15.94 -15.67
CA TYR A 227 -20.78 -15.39 -15.32
C TYR A 227 -20.74 -13.86 -15.19
N VAL A 228 -19.75 -13.30 -14.46
CA VAL A 228 -19.59 -11.84 -14.30
C VAL A 228 -19.41 -11.19 -15.68
N ARG A 229 -18.52 -11.72 -16.54
CA ARG A 229 -18.30 -11.21 -17.90
C ARG A 229 -19.56 -11.26 -18.76
N SER A 230 -20.39 -12.29 -18.62
CA SER A 230 -21.68 -12.40 -19.34
C SER A 230 -22.66 -11.28 -18.97
N LYS A 231 -22.50 -10.64 -17.81
CA LYS A 231 -23.40 -9.60 -17.28
C LYS A 231 -22.88 -8.19 -17.48
N ILE A 232 -21.57 -7.96 -17.33
CA ILE A 232 -20.96 -6.62 -17.37
C ILE A 232 -20.05 -6.40 -18.59
N GLY A 233 -19.81 -7.42 -19.41
CA GLY A 233 -18.95 -7.32 -20.60
C GLY A 233 -17.46 -7.20 -20.27
N PHE A 234 -16.68 -6.69 -21.24
CA PHE A 234 -15.20 -6.62 -21.18
C PHE A 234 -14.65 -5.18 -21.04
N ASP A 235 -15.48 -4.17 -21.01
CA ASP A 235 -15.03 -2.78 -20.85
C ASP A 235 -14.49 -2.52 -19.43
N ALA A 236 -15.12 -3.13 -18.42
CA ALA A 236 -14.63 -3.13 -17.05
C ALA A 236 -13.30 -3.90 -16.95
N LYS A 237 -12.35 -3.34 -16.21
CA LYS A 237 -11.05 -3.95 -15.91
C LYS A 237 -11.14 -4.72 -14.61
N LEU A 238 -11.19 -6.05 -14.68
CA LEU A 238 -11.38 -6.89 -13.51
C LEU A 238 -10.06 -7.35 -12.92
N CYS A 239 -9.98 -7.31 -11.60
CA CYS A 239 -8.92 -7.87 -10.77
C CYS A 239 -9.48 -9.03 -9.93
N HIS A 240 -8.62 -9.92 -9.50
CA HIS A 240 -8.94 -10.98 -8.55
C HIS A 240 -7.75 -11.27 -7.66
N ASP A 241 -8.00 -11.48 -6.39
CA ASP A 241 -7.00 -11.78 -5.39
C ASP A 241 -7.12 -13.24 -4.95
N VAL A 242 -6.09 -14.03 -5.23
CA VAL A 242 -5.99 -15.43 -4.82
C VAL A 242 -5.48 -15.57 -3.40
N HIS A 243 -4.82 -14.51 -2.92
CA HIS A 243 -4.33 -14.40 -1.54
C HIS A 243 -3.44 -15.59 -1.13
N SER A 244 -2.53 -15.99 -2.02
CA SER A 244 -1.54 -17.06 -1.81
C SER A 244 -2.08 -18.46 -1.52
N HIS A 245 -3.37 -18.71 -1.77
CA HIS A 245 -4.04 -19.98 -1.41
C HIS A 245 -3.65 -21.16 -2.30
N LEU A 246 -3.02 -20.94 -3.46
CA LEU A 246 -2.75 -22.01 -4.43
C LEU A 246 -1.30 -22.53 -4.35
N SER A 247 -1.15 -23.80 -4.62
CA SER A 247 0.14 -24.45 -4.88
C SER A 247 0.59 -24.25 -6.35
N GLY A 248 1.88 -24.47 -6.64
CA GLY A 248 2.49 -24.11 -7.91
C GLY A 248 1.74 -24.59 -9.17
N MET A 249 1.36 -25.86 -9.22
CA MET A 249 0.62 -26.41 -10.38
C MET A 249 -0.79 -25.85 -10.50
N ASN A 250 -1.50 -25.75 -9.38
CA ASN A 250 -2.85 -25.21 -9.34
C ASN A 250 -2.86 -23.71 -9.67
N ALA A 251 -1.87 -22.96 -9.22
CA ALA A 251 -1.69 -21.54 -9.59
C ALA A 251 -1.46 -21.37 -11.11
N ALA A 252 -0.63 -22.24 -11.71
CA ALA A 252 -0.36 -22.20 -13.14
C ALA A 252 -1.62 -22.52 -13.96
N GLU A 253 -2.34 -23.57 -13.59
CA GLU A 253 -3.60 -23.96 -14.25
C GLU A 253 -4.68 -22.89 -14.05
N PHE A 254 -4.79 -22.30 -12.85
CA PHE A 254 -5.70 -21.20 -12.58
C PHE A 254 -5.44 -20.01 -13.51
N CYS A 255 -4.19 -19.54 -13.59
CA CYS A 255 -3.82 -18.42 -14.45
C CYS A 255 -4.17 -18.70 -15.92
N ARG A 256 -3.95 -19.93 -16.40
CA ARG A 256 -4.29 -20.36 -17.75
C ARG A 256 -5.81 -20.34 -17.99
N ARG A 257 -6.62 -20.84 -17.05
CA ARG A 257 -8.09 -20.81 -17.12
C ARG A 257 -8.66 -19.39 -17.07
N MET A 258 -8.00 -18.47 -16.36
CA MET A 258 -8.43 -17.06 -16.27
C MET A 258 -8.08 -16.24 -17.52
N GLN A 259 -7.21 -16.73 -18.41
CA GLN A 259 -6.78 -15.97 -19.59
C GLN A 259 -7.93 -15.49 -20.50
N PRO A 260 -8.99 -16.30 -20.80
CA PRO A 260 -10.13 -15.84 -21.60
C PRO A 260 -10.91 -14.71 -20.95
N MET A 261 -10.80 -14.53 -19.63
CA MET A 261 -11.51 -13.49 -18.88
C MET A 261 -10.89 -12.10 -19.05
N GLN A 262 -9.74 -11.97 -19.73
CA GLN A 262 -9.05 -10.70 -19.98
C GLN A 262 -8.91 -9.87 -18.70
N MET A 263 -8.31 -10.46 -17.69
CA MET A 263 -8.09 -9.82 -16.39
C MET A 263 -7.16 -8.62 -16.52
N PHE A 264 -7.40 -7.59 -15.73
CA PHE A 264 -6.43 -6.50 -15.57
C PHE A 264 -5.19 -7.00 -14.83
N PHE A 265 -5.40 -7.78 -13.77
CA PHE A 265 -4.39 -8.64 -13.15
C PHE A 265 -5.05 -9.74 -12.29
N ILE A 266 -4.26 -10.77 -12.00
CA ILE A 266 -4.49 -11.71 -10.90
C ILE A 266 -3.45 -11.42 -9.83
N GLU A 267 -3.90 -11.32 -8.58
CA GLU A 267 -3.10 -10.94 -7.43
C GLU A 267 -2.69 -12.18 -6.64
N ASP A 268 -1.42 -12.18 -6.20
CA ASP A 268 -0.80 -13.12 -5.26
C ASP A 268 -1.26 -14.58 -5.40
N VAL A 269 -1.11 -15.13 -6.63
CA VAL A 269 -1.51 -16.52 -6.90
C VAL A 269 -0.68 -17.53 -6.12
N LEU A 270 0.52 -17.16 -5.69
CA LEU A 270 1.50 -17.99 -4.99
C LEU A 270 2.07 -17.28 -3.78
N PRO A 271 2.38 -18.02 -2.72
CA PRO A 271 3.11 -17.47 -1.58
C PRO A 271 4.57 -17.13 -1.95
N PRO A 272 5.24 -16.25 -1.18
CA PRO A 272 6.60 -15.81 -1.45
C PRO A 272 7.63 -16.94 -1.53
N GLU A 273 7.38 -18.05 -0.85
CA GLU A 273 8.27 -19.21 -0.85
C GLU A 273 8.28 -19.96 -2.19
N GLN A 274 7.35 -19.65 -3.11
CA GLN A 274 7.18 -20.34 -4.38
C GLN A 274 7.42 -19.46 -5.62
N LEU A 275 8.18 -18.37 -5.49
CA LEU A 275 8.41 -17.40 -6.57
C LEU A 275 8.98 -18.00 -7.87
N ALA A 276 9.70 -19.11 -7.78
CA ALA A 276 10.25 -19.78 -8.96
C ALA A 276 9.17 -20.25 -9.95
N TRP A 277 7.94 -20.51 -9.47
CA TRP A 277 6.83 -20.93 -10.32
C TRP A 277 6.34 -19.84 -11.27
N TYR A 278 6.58 -18.57 -10.99
CA TYR A 278 6.24 -17.47 -11.91
C TYR A 278 6.94 -17.59 -13.26
N ARG A 279 8.12 -18.22 -13.34
CA ARG A 279 8.78 -18.53 -14.63
C ARG A 279 7.95 -19.51 -15.44
N HIS A 280 7.36 -20.53 -14.80
CA HIS A 280 6.49 -21.47 -15.48
C HIS A 280 5.16 -20.83 -15.89
N ILE A 281 4.53 -20.07 -14.98
CA ILE A 281 3.28 -19.34 -15.27
C ILE A 281 3.48 -18.45 -16.50
N ARG A 282 4.57 -17.69 -16.57
CA ARG A 282 4.85 -16.78 -17.69
C ARG A 282 5.06 -17.51 -19.03
N GLN A 283 5.50 -18.76 -19.00
CA GLN A 283 5.65 -19.57 -20.22
C GLN A 283 4.32 -20.07 -20.79
N ILE A 284 3.31 -20.28 -19.94
CA ILE A 284 2.05 -20.95 -20.35
C ILE A 284 0.87 -19.99 -20.46
N CYS A 285 0.94 -18.78 -19.91
CA CYS A 285 -0.14 -17.81 -20.03
C CYS A 285 0.37 -16.36 -20.02
N THR A 286 -0.47 -15.47 -20.55
CA THR A 286 -0.24 -14.03 -20.62
C THR A 286 -1.08 -13.23 -19.63
N THR A 287 -1.82 -13.90 -18.74
CA THR A 287 -2.62 -13.23 -17.71
C THR A 287 -1.72 -12.36 -16.84
N PRO A 288 -1.96 -11.03 -16.76
CA PRO A 288 -1.12 -10.14 -15.95
C PRO A 288 -1.11 -10.52 -14.48
N GLN A 289 0.08 -10.46 -13.87
CA GLN A 289 0.33 -10.83 -12.48
C GLN A 289 0.64 -9.60 -11.64
N ALA A 290 -0.05 -9.46 -10.48
CA ALA A 290 0.23 -8.46 -9.46
C ALA A 290 0.66 -9.17 -8.18
N VAL A 291 1.90 -8.91 -7.70
CA VAL A 291 2.49 -9.72 -6.63
C VAL A 291 3.20 -8.84 -5.63
N GLY A 292 3.06 -9.15 -4.35
CA GLY A 292 3.96 -8.60 -3.37
C GLY A 292 3.37 -8.02 -2.10
N GLU A 293 2.11 -8.22 -1.78
CA GLU A 293 1.50 -7.74 -0.53
C GLU A 293 2.32 -8.10 0.70
N ILE A 294 2.80 -9.35 0.76
CA ILE A 294 3.55 -9.87 1.90
C ILE A 294 5.07 -9.77 1.73
N PHE A 295 5.57 -9.13 0.68
CA PHE A 295 7.01 -8.92 0.52
C PHE A 295 7.53 -7.87 1.52
N THR A 296 8.72 -8.17 2.04
CA THR A 296 9.40 -7.32 3.02
C THR A 296 10.81 -6.94 2.61
N HIS A 297 11.30 -7.50 1.49
CA HIS A 297 12.68 -7.31 1.08
C HIS A 297 12.85 -7.20 -0.44
N PRO A 298 13.75 -6.34 -0.94
CA PRO A 298 14.01 -6.21 -2.38
C PRO A 298 14.37 -7.53 -3.08
N PHE A 299 15.02 -8.48 -2.40
CA PHE A 299 15.38 -9.77 -2.99
C PHE A 299 14.17 -10.67 -3.29
N GLU A 300 13.00 -10.36 -2.75
CA GLU A 300 11.76 -11.07 -3.06
C GLU A 300 11.16 -10.56 -4.38
N TYR A 301 11.09 -9.26 -4.59
CA TYR A 301 10.48 -8.68 -5.79
C TYR A 301 11.45 -8.39 -6.95
N MET A 302 12.71 -8.12 -6.68
CA MET A 302 13.67 -7.78 -7.72
C MET A 302 13.84 -8.88 -8.79
N PRO A 303 13.98 -10.18 -8.48
CA PRO A 303 14.03 -11.22 -9.50
C PRO A 303 12.77 -11.24 -10.38
N LEU A 304 11.59 -11.06 -9.79
CA LEU A 304 10.32 -11.04 -10.52
C LEU A 304 10.24 -9.86 -11.50
N ILE A 305 10.72 -8.70 -11.10
CA ILE A 305 10.75 -7.48 -11.92
C ILE A 305 11.81 -7.61 -13.02
N THR A 306 13.06 -7.96 -12.66
CA THR A 306 14.17 -8.00 -13.61
C THR A 306 14.03 -9.06 -14.68
N GLU A 307 13.42 -10.19 -14.35
CA GLU A 307 13.08 -11.27 -15.28
C GLU A 307 11.73 -11.05 -15.99
N ARG A 308 11.02 -9.96 -15.70
CA ARG A 308 9.68 -9.63 -16.26
C ARG A 308 8.64 -10.74 -16.03
N LEU A 309 8.67 -11.32 -14.84
CA LEU A 309 7.75 -12.38 -14.44
C LEU A 309 6.42 -11.84 -13.93
N ILE A 310 6.41 -10.58 -13.47
CA ILE A 310 5.22 -9.88 -12.99
C ILE A 310 5.00 -8.58 -13.78
N ASP A 311 3.77 -8.12 -13.81
CA ASP A 311 3.36 -6.88 -14.48
C ASP A 311 3.17 -5.73 -13.49
N PHE A 312 2.84 -6.08 -12.24
CA PHE A 312 2.61 -5.13 -11.16
C PHE A 312 3.32 -5.58 -9.88
N ALA A 313 4.13 -4.69 -9.31
CA ALA A 313 4.68 -4.85 -7.98
C ALA A 313 3.67 -4.30 -6.95
N ARG A 314 3.08 -5.22 -6.18
CA ARG A 314 1.97 -4.93 -5.26
C ARG A 314 2.41 -4.88 -3.79
N CYS A 315 3.60 -4.37 -3.54
CA CYS A 315 4.10 -4.26 -2.18
C CYS A 315 3.25 -3.31 -1.33
N ARG A 316 3.15 -3.60 -0.04
CA ARG A 316 2.61 -2.66 0.95
C ARG A 316 3.69 -1.66 1.34
N VAL A 317 3.42 -0.36 1.24
CA VAL A 317 4.43 0.69 1.48
C VAL A 317 5.03 0.59 2.88
N SER A 318 4.20 0.34 3.91
CA SER A 318 4.70 0.15 5.27
C SER A 318 5.49 -1.15 5.45
N ALA A 319 5.12 -2.24 4.76
CA ALA A 319 5.83 -3.52 4.89
C ALA A 319 7.22 -3.53 4.25
N ILE A 320 7.47 -2.65 3.28
CA ILE A 320 8.79 -2.47 2.67
C ILE A 320 9.61 -1.34 3.29
N GLY A 321 9.07 -0.63 4.30
CA GLY A 321 9.80 0.35 5.10
C GLY A 321 9.54 1.83 4.76
N GLY A 322 8.44 2.17 4.07
CA GLY A 322 7.99 3.55 3.84
C GLY A 322 8.19 4.07 2.43
N ILE A 323 8.13 5.39 2.29
CA ILE A 323 8.22 6.12 1.01
C ILE A 323 9.59 5.94 0.34
N THR A 324 10.66 5.99 1.13
CA THR A 324 12.04 5.88 0.62
C THR A 324 12.26 4.59 -0.19
N PRO A 325 11.97 3.39 0.31
CA PRO A 325 12.06 2.17 -0.50
C PRO A 325 10.96 2.07 -1.57
N ALA A 326 9.74 2.58 -1.33
CA ALA A 326 8.67 2.55 -2.31
C ALA A 326 9.02 3.36 -3.58
N LYS A 327 9.67 4.52 -3.42
CA LYS A 327 10.16 5.31 -4.56
C LYS A 327 11.25 4.59 -5.33
N LYS A 328 12.16 3.89 -4.65
CA LYS A 328 13.18 3.04 -5.28
C LYS A 328 12.55 1.89 -6.07
N LEU A 329 11.55 1.21 -5.47
CA LEU A 329 10.77 0.16 -6.15
C LEU A 329 10.10 0.69 -7.42
N ALA A 330 9.42 1.84 -7.35
CA ALA A 330 8.78 2.46 -8.51
C ALA A 330 9.78 2.76 -9.63
N HIS A 331 10.99 3.21 -9.29
CA HIS A 331 12.06 3.42 -10.27
C HIS A 331 12.54 2.10 -10.90
N HIS A 332 12.70 1.03 -10.12
CA HIS A 332 13.01 -0.28 -10.68
C HIS A 332 11.91 -0.77 -11.63
N CYS A 333 10.64 -0.61 -11.26
CA CYS A 333 9.51 -0.94 -12.14
C CYS A 333 9.60 -0.17 -13.47
N GLU A 334 9.92 1.13 -13.43
CA GLU A 334 10.08 1.95 -14.63
C GLU A 334 11.17 1.41 -15.57
N VAL A 335 12.34 1.07 -15.03
CA VAL A 335 13.49 0.56 -15.82
C VAL A 335 13.19 -0.77 -16.50
N PHE A 336 12.45 -1.66 -15.84
CA PHE A 336 12.17 -3.01 -16.34
C PHE A 336 10.80 -3.18 -17.01
N GLY A 337 9.97 -2.12 -17.06
CA GLY A 337 8.67 -2.14 -17.72
C GLY A 337 7.56 -2.78 -16.89
N ALA A 338 7.77 -2.97 -15.58
CA ALA A 338 6.71 -3.28 -14.63
C ALA A 338 6.03 -2.00 -14.13
N ARG A 339 4.96 -2.13 -13.34
CA ARG A 339 4.23 -1.01 -12.74
C ARG A 339 4.01 -1.24 -11.25
N THR A 340 3.80 -0.17 -10.50
CA THR A 340 3.35 -0.27 -9.10
C THR A 340 1.84 -0.47 -9.03
N ALA A 341 1.38 -1.22 -8.03
CA ALA A 341 -0.01 -1.36 -7.63
C ALA A 341 -0.04 -1.59 -6.12
N PHE A 342 0.35 -0.56 -5.35
CA PHE A 342 0.55 -0.71 -3.90
C PHE A 342 -0.68 -1.25 -3.20
N GLN A 343 -0.43 -2.19 -2.27
CA GLN A 343 -1.46 -2.79 -1.44
C GLN A 343 -1.92 -1.80 -0.38
N GLU A 344 -3.24 -1.56 -0.38
CA GLU A 344 -3.92 -0.66 0.55
C GLU A 344 -5.24 -1.30 1.05
N GLY A 345 -5.20 -2.59 1.35
CA GLY A 345 -6.36 -3.35 1.83
C GLY A 345 -6.97 -2.81 3.13
N GLY A 346 -8.07 -3.42 3.56
CA GLY A 346 -8.95 -2.91 4.62
C GLY A 346 -8.34 -2.70 6.01
N GLU A 347 -7.13 -3.20 6.27
CA GLU A 347 -6.39 -2.97 7.52
C GLU A 347 -5.43 -1.77 7.45
N ASN A 348 -5.25 -1.17 6.29
CA ASN A 348 -4.39 0.00 6.10
C ASN A 348 -5.02 1.28 6.67
N ASP A 349 -4.16 2.23 7.03
CA ASP A 349 -4.56 3.51 7.57
C ASP A 349 -4.37 4.66 6.56
N PRO A 350 -5.01 5.82 6.78
CA PRO A 350 -4.96 6.94 5.85
C PRO A 350 -3.55 7.49 5.58
N VAL A 351 -2.60 7.36 6.50
CA VAL A 351 -1.22 7.84 6.32
C VAL A 351 -0.49 6.93 5.34
N ASN A 352 -0.65 5.60 5.47
CA ASN A 352 -0.05 4.65 4.52
C ASN A 352 -0.64 4.84 3.11
N GLN A 353 -1.96 5.00 2.99
CA GLN A 353 -2.62 5.26 1.71
C GLN A 353 -2.11 6.55 1.04
N LEU A 354 -1.91 7.62 1.82
CA LEU A 354 -1.33 8.86 1.29
C LEU A 354 0.16 8.73 0.97
N ALA A 355 0.91 7.92 1.70
CA ALA A 355 2.30 7.63 1.35
C ALA A 355 2.39 6.96 -0.03
N ALA A 356 1.55 5.95 -0.29
CA ALA A 356 1.41 5.34 -1.62
C ALA A 356 0.98 6.38 -2.67
N TYR A 357 -0.05 7.19 -2.39
CA TYR A 357 -0.50 8.26 -3.28
C TYR A 357 0.63 9.20 -3.70
N HIS A 358 1.49 9.63 -2.77
CA HIS A 358 2.60 10.54 -3.09
C HIS A 358 3.63 9.90 -4.02
N VAL A 359 3.91 8.62 -3.87
CA VAL A 359 4.77 7.88 -4.80
C VAL A 359 4.09 7.72 -6.15
N ASP A 360 2.83 7.29 -6.17
CA ASP A 360 2.09 6.97 -7.38
C ASP A 360 1.81 8.20 -8.25
N ILE A 361 1.46 9.34 -7.65
CA ILE A 361 1.19 10.56 -8.42
C ILE A 361 2.45 11.16 -9.05
N SER A 362 3.63 10.83 -8.49
CA SER A 362 4.95 11.31 -8.94
C SER A 362 5.77 10.27 -9.72
N SER A 363 5.21 9.09 -9.99
CA SER A 363 5.92 8.00 -10.70
C SER A 363 5.27 7.65 -12.01
N ILE A 364 6.05 7.56 -13.09
CA ILE A 364 5.54 7.15 -14.40
C ILE A 364 5.18 5.66 -14.43
N ALA A 365 5.89 4.85 -13.65
CA ALA A 365 5.69 3.39 -13.54
C ALA A 365 4.46 2.99 -12.71
N PHE A 366 3.49 3.86 -12.56
CA PHE A 366 2.25 3.57 -11.84
C PHE A 366 1.28 2.75 -12.69
N GLY A 367 0.59 1.80 -12.08
CA GLY A 367 -0.48 1.00 -12.68
C GLY A 367 -1.85 1.33 -12.14
N ILE A 368 -2.11 1.01 -10.91
CA ILE A 368 -3.38 1.24 -10.22
C ILE A 368 -3.12 1.28 -8.71
N GLN A 369 -3.95 1.99 -7.95
CA GLN A 369 -3.91 1.96 -6.49
C GLN A 369 -5.13 1.24 -5.92
N GLU A 370 -4.91 0.39 -4.92
CA GLU A 370 -5.99 -0.07 -4.06
C GLU A 370 -6.44 1.08 -3.16
N GLU A 371 -7.72 1.17 -2.88
CA GLU A 371 -8.24 2.23 -2.03
C GLU A 371 -9.08 1.69 -0.88
N ASN A 372 -9.07 2.43 0.22
CA ASN A 372 -9.99 2.27 1.34
C ASN A 372 -10.89 3.49 1.44
N GLY A 373 -12.18 3.26 1.48
CA GLY A 373 -13.16 4.24 1.90
C GLY A 373 -13.17 4.32 3.43
N PHE A 374 -12.60 5.37 4.01
CA PHE A 374 -12.59 5.55 5.45
C PHE A 374 -13.92 6.10 5.97
N PRO A 375 -14.46 5.56 7.11
CA PRO A 375 -15.70 6.02 7.72
C PRO A 375 -15.55 7.42 8.35
N ALA A 376 -16.68 8.07 8.63
CA ALA A 376 -16.70 9.42 9.18
C ALA A 376 -15.85 9.62 10.45
N PRO A 377 -15.84 8.71 11.44
CA PRO A 377 -14.98 8.87 12.62
C PRO A 377 -13.48 8.95 12.30
N VAL A 378 -13.04 8.19 11.28
CA VAL A 378 -11.64 8.26 10.82
C VAL A 378 -11.34 9.60 10.16
N LYS A 379 -12.24 10.09 9.31
CA LYS A 379 -12.08 11.39 8.64
C LYS A 379 -12.07 12.57 9.62
N GLU A 380 -12.84 12.45 10.71
CA GLU A 380 -12.83 13.44 11.80
C GLU A 380 -11.51 13.39 12.59
N MET A 381 -11.04 12.18 12.92
CA MET A 381 -9.78 11.99 13.64
C MET A 381 -8.55 12.37 12.79
N MET A 382 -8.64 12.20 11.47
CA MET A 382 -7.52 12.40 10.54
C MET A 382 -7.90 13.38 9.42
N PRO A 383 -7.91 14.69 9.70
CA PRO A 383 -8.18 15.70 8.67
C PRO A 383 -7.12 15.63 7.56
N GLY A 384 -7.56 15.60 6.31
CA GLY A 384 -6.71 15.45 5.13
C GLY A 384 -6.72 14.07 4.49
N VAL A 385 -7.53 13.13 4.97
CA VAL A 385 -7.80 11.85 4.28
C VAL A 385 -8.10 12.11 2.80
N ALA A 386 -7.48 11.32 1.91
CA ALA A 386 -7.68 11.45 0.48
C ALA A 386 -9.16 11.25 0.09
N GLU A 387 -9.63 12.03 -0.88
CA GLU A 387 -10.96 11.90 -1.45
C GLU A 387 -10.95 10.97 -2.65
N ILE A 388 -11.91 10.04 -2.69
CA ILE A 388 -12.13 9.18 -3.86
C ILE A 388 -13.36 9.72 -4.61
N ARG A 389 -13.16 10.04 -5.89
CA ARG A 389 -14.22 10.54 -6.76
C ARG A 389 -14.16 9.85 -8.11
N LYS A 390 -15.20 9.13 -8.47
CA LYS A 390 -15.34 8.43 -9.76
C LYS A 390 -14.14 7.53 -10.08
N GLY A 391 -13.66 6.75 -9.09
CA GLY A 391 -12.53 5.85 -9.25
C GLY A 391 -11.15 6.52 -9.30
N TYR A 392 -11.04 7.77 -8.84
CA TYR A 392 -9.77 8.51 -8.75
C TYR A 392 -9.56 9.06 -7.36
N MET A 393 -8.36 8.92 -6.84
CA MET A 393 -7.92 9.46 -5.55
C MET A 393 -7.28 10.84 -5.71
N TYR A 394 -7.62 11.74 -4.79
CA TYR A 394 -7.12 13.10 -4.68
C TYR A 394 -6.62 13.37 -3.28
N GLY A 395 -5.33 13.63 -3.12
CA GLY A 395 -4.77 14.16 -1.88
C GLY A 395 -5.08 15.64 -1.71
N SER A 396 -4.98 16.14 -0.48
CA SER A 396 -5.30 17.54 -0.12
C SER A 396 -4.41 18.59 -0.81
N GLY A 397 -3.20 18.20 -1.23
CA GLY A 397 -2.20 19.12 -1.76
C GLY A 397 -1.54 20.01 -0.71
N ALA A 398 -1.85 19.85 0.57
CA ALA A 398 -1.19 20.55 1.66
C ALA A 398 0.27 20.08 1.85
N PRO A 399 1.14 20.90 2.47
CA PRO A 399 2.53 20.53 2.73
C PRO A 399 2.67 19.23 3.53
N GLY A 400 3.76 18.50 3.29
CA GLY A 400 3.99 17.19 3.87
C GLY A 400 3.17 16.11 3.20
N LEU A 401 2.66 15.16 3.97
CA LEU A 401 1.72 14.13 3.51
C LEU A 401 0.31 14.69 3.29
N GLY A 402 0.04 15.92 3.76
CA GLY A 402 -1.25 16.58 3.60
C GLY A 402 -2.34 16.04 4.50
N ILE A 403 -1.99 15.35 5.57
CA ILE A 403 -2.88 14.77 6.58
C ILE A 403 -2.39 15.14 7.99
N ASP A 404 -3.29 15.17 8.95
CA ASP A 404 -2.96 15.35 10.36
C ASP A 404 -3.71 14.32 11.23
N LEU A 405 -3.38 14.26 12.52
CA LEU A 405 -3.97 13.36 13.51
C LEU A 405 -4.40 14.11 14.75
N ASP A 406 -5.69 14.09 15.07
CA ASP A 406 -6.18 14.52 16.37
C ASP A 406 -5.87 13.47 17.44
N GLU A 407 -4.82 13.70 18.23
CA GLU A 407 -4.37 12.80 19.29
C GLU A 407 -5.45 12.59 20.37
N LYS A 408 -6.33 13.59 20.61
CA LYS A 408 -7.41 13.49 21.61
C LYS A 408 -8.54 12.58 21.10
N LEU A 409 -8.86 12.64 19.82
CA LEU A 409 -9.82 11.72 19.20
C LEU A 409 -9.22 10.31 19.09
N ALA A 410 -7.96 10.16 18.69
CA ALA A 410 -7.29 8.86 18.66
C ALA A 410 -7.29 8.17 20.03
N ALA A 411 -7.07 8.92 21.12
CA ALA A 411 -7.12 8.39 22.49
C ALA A 411 -8.50 7.89 22.93
N LYS A 412 -9.59 8.32 22.28
CA LYS A 412 -10.93 7.78 22.53
C LYS A 412 -11.13 6.38 21.95
N TYR A 413 -10.26 5.97 21.03
CA TYR A 413 -10.33 4.72 20.31
C TYR A 413 -9.08 3.84 20.57
N PRO A 414 -8.86 3.39 21.83
CA PRO A 414 -7.68 2.58 22.16
C PRO A 414 -7.74 1.21 21.45
N LEU A 415 -6.56 0.60 21.26
CA LEU A 415 -6.48 -0.77 20.75
C LEU A 415 -7.26 -1.71 21.64
N GLN A 416 -8.08 -2.57 21.01
CA GLN A 416 -8.74 -3.65 21.73
C GLN A 416 -7.77 -4.79 21.99
N PRO A 417 -7.92 -5.52 23.10
CA PRO A 417 -7.17 -6.74 23.35
C PRO A 417 -7.26 -7.72 22.17
N ILE A 418 -6.21 -8.48 21.93
CA ILE A 418 -6.24 -9.54 20.94
C ILE A 418 -6.99 -10.73 21.53
N ALA A 419 -8.20 -11.00 21.01
CA ALA A 419 -8.93 -12.18 21.42
C ALA A 419 -8.33 -13.46 20.79
N ASN A 420 -8.24 -14.54 21.58
CA ASN A 420 -7.89 -15.89 21.11
C ASN A 420 -6.64 -15.99 20.21
N GLY A 421 -5.58 -15.25 20.55
CA GLY A 421 -4.27 -15.40 19.89
C GLY A 421 -4.08 -14.60 18.59
N GLY A 422 -5.05 -13.80 18.16
CA GLY A 422 -4.82 -12.87 17.05
C GLY A 422 -5.93 -12.85 15.99
N PRO A 423 -5.75 -12.03 14.96
CA PRO A 423 -6.70 -11.88 13.87
C PRO A 423 -6.69 -13.04 12.86
N TYR A 424 -5.80 -14.03 13.02
CA TYR A 424 -5.71 -15.16 12.10
C TYR A 424 -6.84 -16.17 12.34
N SER A 425 -7.63 -16.43 11.30
CA SER A 425 -8.26 -17.72 11.10
C SER A 425 -7.32 -18.54 10.21
N LEU A 426 -6.82 -19.67 10.68
CA LEU A 426 -6.08 -20.58 9.83
C LEU A 426 -7.09 -21.46 9.10
N ASP A 427 -7.14 -21.30 7.78
CA ASP A 427 -7.88 -22.20 6.93
C ASP A 427 -7.17 -23.55 6.86
N ARG A 428 -7.94 -24.63 6.70
CA ARG A 428 -7.42 -25.98 6.63
C ARG A 428 -8.01 -26.74 5.47
N MET A 429 -7.25 -27.64 4.88
CA MET A 429 -7.73 -28.66 3.97
C MET A 429 -8.57 -29.70 4.72
N MET A 430 -9.25 -30.58 4.00
CA MET A 430 -10.12 -31.60 4.60
C MET A 430 -9.38 -32.59 5.49
N ASP A 431 -8.11 -32.85 5.25
CA ASP A 431 -7.23 -33.69 6.05
C ASP A 431 -6.64 -33.00 7.28
N GLY A 432 -6.90 -31.70 7.44
CA GLY A 432 -6.37 -30.86 8.53
C GLY A 432 -5.07 -30.13 8.22
N THR A 433 -4.52 -30.28 7.02
CA THR A 433 -3.34 -29.53 6.58
C THR A 433 -3.66 -28.02 6.55
N VAL A 434 -2.75 -27.20 7.08
CA VAL A 434 -2.90 -25.73 7.08
C VAL A 434 -2.78 -25.21 5.66
N VAL A 435 -3.73 -24.39 5.26
CA VAL A 435 -3.66 -23.61 4.01
C VAL A 435 -2.88 -22.34 4.27
N LYS A 436 -2.03 -21.93 3.34
CA LYS A 436 -1.36 -20.62 3.41
C LYS A 436 -2.40 -19.51 3.20
N PRO A 437 -2.37 -18.47 4.01
CA PRO A 437 -3.31 -17.37 3.91
C PRO A 437 -2.99 -16.47 2.71
#